data_62af0d5873f4b648925f90d370943b19
#
_entry.id   62af0d5873f4b648925f90d370943b19
#
_cell.length_a   1.000
_cell.length_b   1.000
_cell.length_c   1.000
_cell.angle_alpha   90.00
_cell.angle_beta   90.00
_cell.angle_gamma   90.00
#
_symmetry.space_group_name_H-M   'P 1'
#
loop_
_entity.id
_entity.type
_entity.pdbx_description
1 polymer ?
#
loop_
_entity_poly.entity_id
_entity_poly.type
_entity_poly.pdbx_seq_one_letter_code
_entity_poly.pdbx_strand_id
1 'polypeptide(L)'
;MIRREDAWAQSEVVDRARGRRVELGWVLDPRYSGHGYATEAVRELLRYCFVDLGVRRVVASCFFDSTASWRLMERVGMRRETHAVRDALHRSGRWLDSLEYAVLAEEWTAVSD
;
A
#
# COMPACT_ATOMS: atom_id res chain seq x y z
N MET A 1 -6.05 -10.44 6.10
CA MET A 1 -6.05 -10.50 4.62
C MET A 1 -7.42 -10.15 4.09
N ILE A 2 -7.45 -9.29 3.09
CA ILE A 2 -8.67 -8.91 2.38
C ILE A 2 -8.52 -9.37 0.93
N ARG A 3 -9.57 -10.00 0.40
CA ARG A 3 -9.54 -10.49 -0.97
C ARG A 3 -10.72 -9.94 -1.76
N ARG A 4 -10.42 -9.44 -2.97
CA ARG A 4 -11.38 -9.07 -4.00
C ARG A 4 -11.07 -9.88 -5.25
N GLU A 5 -11.92 -9.79 -6.26
CA GLU A 5 -11.73 -10.56 -7.50
C GLU A 5 -10.44 -10.22 -8.23
N ASP A 6 -10.05 -8.94 -8.21
CA ASP A 6 -8.88 -8.45 -8.95
C ASP A 6 -7.65 -8.25 -8.07
N ALA A 7 -7.79 -8.37 -6.76
CA ALA A 7 -6.69 -8.09 -5.85
C ALA A 7 -6.93 -8.77 -4.52
N TRP A 8 -5.86 -9.02 -3.82
CA TRP A 8 -5.92 -9.36 -2.41
C TRP A 8 -4.83 -8.59 -1.69
N ALA A 9 -5.09 -8.28 -0.45
CA ALA A 9 -4.19 -7.47 0.35
C ALA A 9 -3.95 -8.13 1.70
N GLN A 10 -2.76 -7.95 2.20
CA GLN A 10 -2.33 -8.48 3.48
C GLN A 10 -1.77 -7.35 4.30
N SER A 11 -2.11 -7.32 5.57
CA SER A 11 -1.58 -6.31 6.48
C SER A 11 -0.77 -6.97 7.57
N GLU A 12 0.29 -6.29 7.96
CA GLU A 12 1.10 -6.70 9.10
C GLU A 12 1.22 -5.51 10.03
N VAL A 13 0.80 -5.71 11.28
CA VAL A 13 0.90 -4.66 12.29
C VAL A 13 2.27 -4.71 12.92
N VAL A 14 3.01 -3.63 12.78
CA VAL A 14 4.31 -3.48 13.42
C VAL A 14 4.15 -2.41 14.51
N ASP A 15 4.22 -2.84 15.76
CA ASP A 15 4.11 -1.94 16.90
C ASP A 15 5.52 -1.68 17.42
N ARG A 16 6.02 -0.50 17.16
CA ARG A 16 7.36 -0.10 17.60
C ARG A 16 7.20 1.01 18.63
N ALA A 17 7.49 0.65 19.87
CA ALA A 17 7.34 1.56 20.99
C ALA A 17 5.91 2.06 21.05
N ARG A 18 5.67 3.35 20.90
CA ARG A 18 4.32 3.92 20.96
C ARG A 18 3.71 4.19 19.60
N GLY A 19 4.45 3.90 18.54
CA GLY A 19 3.96 4.17 17.21
C GLY A 19 3.38 2.93 16.58
N ARG A 20 2.09 2.91 16.33
CA ARG A 20 1.47 1.80 15.62
C ARG A 20 1.58 2.05 14.13
N ARG A 21 2.20 1.10 13.47
CA ARG A 21 2.49 1.16 12.05
C ARG A 21 2.00 -0.11 11.40
N VAL A 22 1.31 0.02 10.29
CA VAL A 22 0.88 -1.14 9.51
C VAL A 22 1.57 -1.09 8.15
N GLU A 23 2.10 -2.22 7.74
CA GLU A 23 2.66 -2.38 6.41
C GLU A 23 1.70 -3.20 5.58
N LEU A 24 1.33 -2.68 4.40
CA LEU A 24 0.38 -3.33 3.51
C LEU A 24 1.10 -3.94 2.31
N GLY A 25 0.59 -5.09 1.87
CA GLY A 25 0.99 -5.69 0.62
C GLY A 25 -0.23 -6.19 -0.13
N TRP A 26 -0.17 -6.24 -1.45
CA TRP A 26 -1.25 -6.77 -2.26
C TRP A 26 -0.72 -7.30 -3.58
N VAL A 27 -1.55 -8.12 -4.22
CA VAL A 27 -1.28 -8.65 -5.54
C VAL A 27 -2.43 -8.24 -6.44
N LEU A 28 -2.10 -7.69 -7.60
CA LEU A 28 -3.08 -7.27 -8.58
C LEU A 28 -3.20 -8.34 -9.66
N ASP A 29 -4.43 -8.70 -10.01
CA ASP A 29 -4.69 -9.63 -11.09
C ASP A 29 -5.01 -8.82 -12.34
N PRO A 30 -4.16 -8.86 -13.38
CA PRO A 30 -4.35 -8.04 -14.57
C PRO A 30 -5.65 -8.32 -15.32
N ARG A 31 -6.27 -9.49 -15.11
CA ARG A 31 -7.54 -9.80 -15.75
C ARG A 31 -8.67 -8.87 -15.32
N TYR A 32 -8.54 -8.25 -14.16
CA TYR A 32 -9.56 -7.38 -13.59
C TYR A 32 -9.12 -5.92 -13.53
N SER A 33 -8.01 -5.59 -14.17
CA SER A 33 -7.51 -4.21 -14.14
C SER A 33 -8.50 -3.27 -14.83
N GLY A 34 -8.60 -2.05 -14.33
CA GLY A 34 -9.50 -1.06 -14.88
C GLY A 34 -10.89 -1.05 -14.27
N HIS A 35 -11.21 -1.99 -13.39
CA HIS A 35 -12.54 -2.08 -12.77
C HIS A 35 -12.64 -1.34 -11.44
N GLY A 36 -11.54 -0.86 -10.90
CA GLY A 36 -11.55 -0.13 -9.63
C GLY A 36 -11.64 -0.99 -8.39
N TYR A 37 -11.68 -2.30 -8.53
CA TYR A 37 -11.83 -3.20 -7.38
C TYR A 37 -10.63 -3.14 -6.45
N ALA A 38 -9.43 -3.05 -7.00
CA ALA A 38 -8.21 -2.96 -6.19
C ALA A 38 -8.20 -1.67 -5.37
N THR A 39 -8.61 -0.57 -5.98
CA THR A 39 -8.70 0.72 -5.30
C THR A 39 -9.69 0.65 -4.15
N GLU A 40 -10.86 0.06 -4.36
CA GLU A 40 -11.87 -0.10 -3.31
C GLU A 40 -11.34 -0.98 -2.18
N ALA A 41 -10.68 -2.08 -2.51
CA ALA A 41 -10.15 -3.00 -1.50
C ALA A 41 -9.10 -2.32 -0.63
N VAL A 42 -8.19 -1.55 -1.24
CA VAL A 42 -7.15 -0.86 -0.49
C VAL A 42 -7.74 0.28 0.34
N ARG A 43 -8.72 1.02 -0.19
CA ARG A 43 -9.41 2.06 0.58
C ARG A 43 -10.09 1.48 1.81
N GLU A 44 -10.76 0.35 1.66
CA GLU A 44 -11.41 -0.31 2.77
C GLU A 44 -10.40 -0.81 3.81
N LEU A 45 -9.26 -1.29 3.35
CA LEU A 45 -8.20 -1.73 4.23
C LEU A 45 -7.60 -0.56 5.01
N LEU A 46 -7.42 0.60 4.35
CA LEU A 46 -6.97 1.81 5.04
C LEU A 46 -7.98 2.25 6.09
N ARG A 47 -9.26 2.23 5.74
CA ARG A 47 -10.31 2.56 6.71
C ARG A 47 -10.23 1.66 7.93
N TYR A 48 -10.10 0.37 7.71
CA TYR A 48 -9.97 -0.60 8.80
C TYR A 48 -8.77 -0.28 9.69
N CYS A 49 -7.62 0.01 9.08
CA CYS A 49 -6.41 0.33 9.83
C CYS A 49 -6.58 1.57 10.70
N PHE A 50 -7.13 2.63 10.12
CA PHE A 50 -7.21 3.90 10.84
C PHE A 50 -8.40 3.97 11.78
N VAL A 51 -9.54 3.44 11.39
CA VAL A 51 -10.77 3.54 12.19
C VAL A 51 -10.85 2.41 13.20
N ASP A 52 -10.70 1.18 12.75
CA ASP A 52 -10.91 0.02 13.64
C ASP A 52 -9.67 -0.30 14.46
N LEU A 53 -8.49 -0.24 13.88
CA LEU A 53 -7.25 -0.55 14.59
C LEU A 53 -6.61 0.66 15.25
N GLY A 54 -6.96 1.87 14.82
CA GLY A 54 -6.41 3.09 15.39
C GLY A 54 -4.93 3.28 15.13
N VAL A 55 -4.41 2.80 14.01
CA VAL A 55 -3.00 2.95 13.71
C VAL A 55 -2.70 4.40 13.32
N ARG A 56 -1.47 4.81 13.53
CA ARG A 56 -1.04 6.16 13.22
C ARG A 56 -0.52 6.31 11.79
N ARG A 57 0.08 5.26 11.25
CA ARG A 57 0.80 5.33 9.99
C ARG A 57 0.65 4.01 9.23
N VAL A 58 0.37 4.10 7.93
CA VAL A 58 0.31 2.95 7.03
C VAL A 58 1.34 3.15 5.94
N VAL A 59 2.14 2.12 5.67
CA VAL A 59 3.16 2.14 4.62
C VAL A 59 2.95 0.99 3.66
N ALA A 60 3.43 1.16 2.44
CA ALA A 60 3.43 0.13 1.42
C ALA A 60 4.62 0.32 0.50
N SER A 61 5.16 -0.77 -0.02
CA SER A 61 6.33 -0.72 -0.90
C SER A 61 6.05 -1.48 -2.18
N CYS A 62 6.76 -1.12 -3.23
CA CYS A 62 6.71 -1.85 -4.48
C CYS A 62 7.99 -1.61 -5.28
N PHE A 63 8.21 -2.42 -6.32
CA PHE A 63 9.26 -2.14 -7.28
C PHE A 63 8.87 -0.95 -8.14
N PHE A 64 9.86 -0.18 -8.55
CA PHE A 64 9.63 0.99 -9.40
C PHE A 64 8.91 0.66 -10.71
N ASP A 65 9.20 -0.49 -11.30
CA ASP A 65 8.56 -0.89 -12.56
C ASP A 65 7.15 -1.46 -12.35
N SER A 66 6.71 -1.59 -11.12
CA SER A 66 5.35 -2.04 -10.80
C SER A 66 4.40 -0.84 -10.83
N THR A 67 4.19 -0.28 -12.02
CA THR A 67 3.46 0.97 -12.22
C THR A 67 2.04 0.91 -11.67
N ALA A 68 1.35 -0.21 -11.87
CA ALA A 68 -0.02 -0.36 -11.38
C ALA A 68 -0.07 -0.23 -9.86
N SER A 69 0.94 -0.76 -9.16
CA SER A 69 0.97 -0.72 -7.69
C SER A 69 1.19 0.70 -7.17
N TRP A 70 2.19 1.43 -7.68
CA TRP A 70 2.41 2.76 -7.12
C TRP A 70 1.36 3.76 -7.57
N ARG A 71 0.76 3.58 -8.74
CA ARG A 71 -0.38 4.41 -9.13
C ARG A 71 -1.57 4.18 -8.22
N LEU A 72 -1.81 2.93 -7.83
CA LEU A 72 -2.86 2.62 -6.86
C LEU A 72 -2.58 3.30 -5.53
N MET A 73 -1.35 3.26 -5.05
CA MET A 73 -0.97 3.93 -3.80
C MET A 73 -1.26 5.42 -3.86
N GLU A 74 -0.91 6.07 -4.97
CA GLU A 74 -1.17 7.50 -5.14
C GLU A 74 -2.67 7.79 -5.21
N ARG A 75 -3.41 6.92 -5.88
CA ARG A 75 -4.86 7.09 -6.03
C ARG A 75 -5.59 7.03 -4.70
N VAL A 76 -5.12 6.22 -3.77
CA VAL A 76 -5.76 6.11 -2.45
C VAL A 76 -5.24 7.13 -1.43
N GLY A 77 -4.38 8.05 -1.87
CA GLY A 77 -3.93 9.15 -1.02
C GLY A 77 -2.62 8.95 -0.32
N MET A 78 -1.88 7.90 -0.65
CA MET A 78 -0.54 7.72 -0.10
C MET A 78 0.46 8.58 -0.87
N ARG A 79 1.51 9.02 -0.18
CA ARG A 79 2.56 9.82 -0.83
C ARG A 79 3.85 9.01 -0.89
N ARG A 80 4.62 9.26 -1.94
CA ARG A 80 5.94 8.63 -2.06
C ARG A 80 6.91 9.26 -1.07
N GLU A 81 7.50 8.43 -0.24
CA GLU A 81 8.50 8.89 0.73
C GLU A 81 9.91 8.56 0.31
N THR A 82 10.11 7.40 -0.31
CA THR A 82 11.45 6.96 -0.70
C THR A 82 11.44 6.40 -2.11
N HIS A 83 12.56 6.63 -2.77
CA HIS A 83 12.89 5.96 -4.01
C HIS A 83 14.33 5.48 -3.85
N ALA A 84 14.52 4.19 -3.61
CA ALA A 84 15.84 3.60 -3.40
C ALA A 84 16.33 2.98 -4.70
N VAL A 85 17.58 3.28 -5.04
CA VAL A 85 18.15 2.86 -6.32
C VAL A 85 18.71 1.46 -6.18
N ARG A 86 18.17 0.53 -6.95
CA ARG A 86 18.63 -0.87 -7.06
C ARG A 86 18.89 -1.53 -5.71
N ASP A 87 17.96 -1.35 -4.79
CA ASP A 87 18.08 -1.90 -3.43
C ASP A 87 17.34 -3.22 -3.25
N ALA A 88 16.49 -3.59 -4.20
CA ALA A 88 15.61 -4.75 -4.05
C ALA A 88 15.90 -5.81 -5.10
N LEU A 89 16.14 -7.04 -4.64
CA LEU A 89 16.42 -8.16 -5.54
C LEU A 89 15.09 -8.73 -6.04
N HIS A 90 14.91 -8.66 -7.36
CA HIS A 90 13.76 -9.24 -8.00
C HIS A 90 14.01 -10.72 -8.30
N ARG A 91 12.92 -11.50 -8.38
CA ARG A 91 13.01 -12.94 -8.67
C ARG A 91 13.69 -13.26 -10.02
N SER A 92 13.77 -12.28 -10.91
CA SER A 92 14.49 -12.41 -12.17
C SER A 92 16.01 -12.40 -12.00
N GLY A 93 16.50 -12.14 -10.79
CA GLY A 93 17.92 -11.99 -10.52
C GLY A 93 18.44 -10.57 -10.71
N ARG A 94 17.56 -9.64 -11.11
CA ARG A 94 17.95 -8.25 -11.30
C ARG A 94 17.68 -7.44 -10.04
N TRP A 95 18.56 -6.47 -9.79
CA TRP A 95 18.34 -5.50 -8.73
C TRP A 95 17.52 -4.35 -9.29
N LEU A 96 16.41 -4.07 -8.66
CA LEU A 96 15.48 -3.02 -9.10
C LEU A 96 15.37 -1.94 -8.05
N ASP A 97 14.99 -0.74 -8.52
CA ASP A 97 14.65 0.34 -7.60
C ASP A 97 13.37 -0.03 -6.86
N SER A 98 13.25 0.43 -5.62
CA SER A 98 12.03 0.26 -4.85
C SER A 98 11.48 1.61 -4.43
N LEU A 99 10.17 1.65 -4.25
CA LEU A 99 9.45 2.82 -3.77
C LEU A 99 8.78 2.49 -2.45
N GLU A 100 8.77 3.46 -1.53
CA GLU A 100 7.96 3.35 -0.33
C GLU A 100 6.97 4.50 -0.28
N TYR A 101 5.72 4.14 -0.03
CA TYR A 101 4.63 5.09 0.11
C TYR A 101 4.08 5.01 1.52
N ALA A 102 3.51 6.12 1.98
CA ALA A 102 2.96 6.17 3.32
C ALA A 102 1.79 7.14 3.39
N VAL A 103 0.94 6.94 4.39
CA VAL A 103 -0.10 7.88 4.73
C VAL A 103 -0.28 7.87 6.25
N LEU A 104 -0.45 9.06 6.82
CA LEU A 104 -0.73 9.21 8.23
C LEU A 104 -2.24 9.26 8.46
N ALA A 105 -2.67 8.86 9.65
CA ALA A 105 -4.09 8.85 9.99
C ALA A 105 -4.75 10.23 9.76
N GLU A 106 -4.07 11.29 10.15
CA GLU A 106 -4.57 12.65 9.99
C GLU A 106 -4.69 13.05 8.52
N GLU A 107 -3.77 12.59 7.68
CA GLU A 107 -3.83 12.85 6.24
C GLU A 107 -4.99 12.11 5.59
N TRP A 108 -5.19 10.86 5.99
CA TRP A 108 -6.26 10.03 5.44
C TRP A 108 -7.63 10.64 5.76
N THR A 109 -7.82 11.10 6.99
CA THR A 109 -9.07 11.76 7.38
C THR A 109 -9.35 12.98 6.52
N ALA A 110 -8.31 13.75 6.18
CA ALA A 110 -8.47 14.96 5.37
C ALA A 110 -8.91 14.66 3.93
N VAL A 111 -8.52 13.51 3.36
CA VAL A 111 -8.79 13.20 1.95
C VAL A 111 -9.94 12.24 1.75
N SER A 112 -10.46 11.62 2.80
CA SER A 112 -11.48 10.58 2.66
C SER A 112 -12.91 11.05 2.93
N ASP A 113 -13.11 12.32 3.04
CA ASP A 113 -14.44 12.92 3.22
C ASP A 113 -15.30 12.89 1.96
#